data_9cce7bdaa13f8de44d22392d279f6eff
#
_entry.id   9cce7bdaa13f8de44d22392d279f6eff
#
_cell.length_a   1.000
_cell.length_b   1.000
_cell.length_c   1.000
_cell.angle_alpha   90.00
_cell.angle_beta   90.00
_cell.angle_gamma   90.00
#
_symmetry.space_group_name_H-M   'P 1'
#
loop_
_entity.id
_entity.type
_entity.pdbx_description
1 polymer ?
#
loop_
_entity_poly.entity_id
_entity_poly.type
_entity_poly.pdbx_seq_one_letter_code
_entity_poly.pdbx_strand_id
1 'polypeptide(L)'
;MVCRAAVLSLSSSRSAFTATLSLLILIASGAAFSFPLPQDNPHLVVYEGTDGPGAGKHIVLIAGDHEYRSEEILPAMARILAKNLGFKASVFFTLDDEGFIEPGSSNITGLDALDTADLLIVGLRFQDFSAEEMQHVVDYLDRGGPVLGIRTSTHAFRIAGGPFVKYTWDYTGEEYEGGFGRQVLG
;
A
#
# COMPACT_ATOMS: atom_id res chain seq x y z
N MET A 1 -37.41 99.19 0.43
CA MET A 1 -37.24 98.24 -0.66
C MET A 1 -37.07 96.88 0.03
N VAL A 2 -38.11 96.06 0.07
CA VAL A 2 -38.21 94.87 0.91
C VAL A 2 -38.09 93.69 -0.02
N CYS A 3 -37.08 92.85 0.20
CA CYS A 3 -36.94 91.58 -0.51
C CYS A 3 -37.42 90.43 0.38
N ARG A 4 -38.49 89.77 -0.06
CA ARG A 4 -39.08 88.58 0.61
C ARG A 4 -38.24 87.34 0.32
N ALA A 5 -37.87 86.68 1.35
CA ALA A 5 -37.30 85.36 1.25
C ALA A 5 -38.40 84.25 1.15
N ALA A 6 -38.35 83.45 0.15
CA ALA A 6 -39.21 82.26 -0.01
C ALA A 6 -38.58 81.07 0.65
N VAL A 7 -39.33 80.44 1.56
CA VAL A 7 -38.94 79.20 2.21
C VAL A 7 -39.44 78.06 1.35
N LEU A 8 -38.51 77.27 0.77
CA LEU A 8 -38.82 76.04 0.09
C LEU A 8 -38.72 74.87 1.11
N SER A 9 -39.84 74.28 1.38
CA SER A 9 -39.90 73.02 2.18
C SER A 9 -39.47 71.83 1.31
N LEU A 10 -38.39 71.20 1.64
CA LEU A 10 -37.94 69.93 1.04
C LEU A 10 -38.51 68.76 1.82
N SER A 11 -39.49 68.06 1.21
CA SER A 11 -39.95 66.78 1.69
C SER A 11 -38.88 65.72 1.44
N SER A 12 -38.36 65.12 2.51
CA SER A 12 -37.42 64.01 2.44
C SER A 12 -38.16 62.70 2.15
N SER A 13 -38.07 62.23 0.90
CA SER A 13 -38.40 60.86 0.59
C SER A 13 -37.21 59.96 0.92
N ARG A 14 -37.33 59.13 1.97
CA ARG A 14 -36.38 58.09 2.31
C ARG A 14 -36.58 56.93 1.36
N SER A 15 -35.81 56.86 0.29
CA SER A 15 -35.63 55.64 -0.51
C SER A 15 -34.70 54.71 0.24
N ALA A 16 -35.29 53.62 0.77
CA ALA A 16 -34.51 52.53 1.34
C ALA A 16 -33.82 51.76 0.21
N PHE A 17 -32.52 51.94 0.03
CA PHE A 17 -31.70 51.06 -0.77
C PHE A 17 -31.40 49.82 0.03
N THR A 18 -32.14 48.74 -0.23
CA THR A 18 -31.78 47.39 0.19
C THR A 18 -30.60 46.93 -0.67
N ALA A 19 -29.41 47.09 -0.16
CA ALA A 19 -28.22 46.48 -0.75
C ALA A 19 -28.28 44.98 -0.43
N THR A 20 -28.71 44.17 -1.39
CA THR A 20 -28.54 42.71 -1.36
C THR A 20 -27.06 42.41 -1.56
N LEU A 21 -26.36 42.08 -0.46
CA LEU A 21 -25.00 41.59 -0.47
C LEU A 21 -25.05 40.15 -0.96
N SER A 22 -24.86 39.95 -2.27
CA SER A 22 -24.68 38.60 -2.85
C SER A 22 -23.32 38.06 -2.43
N LEU A 23 -23.29 37.22 -1.38
CA LEU A 23 -22.11 36.50 -0.96
C LEU A 23 -21.83 35.42 -2.00
N LEU A 24 -20.93 35.69 -2.94
CA LEU A 24 -20.37 34.67 -3.86
C LEU A 24 -19.48 33.75 -3.02
N ILE A 25 -20.03 32.58 -2.63
CA ILE A 25 -19.23 31.51 -2.06
C ILE A 25 -18.47 30.87 -3.23
N LEU A 26 -17.22 31.26 -3.39
CA LEU A 26 -16.27 30.58 -4.26
C LEU A 26 -15.96 29.24 -3.59
N ILE A 27 -16.63 28.17 -4.05
CA ILE A 27 -16.25 26.81 -3.68
C ILE A 27 -14.94 26.52 -4.43
N ALA A 28 -13.82 26.86 -3.78
CA ALA A 28 -12.53 26.35 -4.21
C ALA A 28 -12.61 24.80 -4.08
N SER A 29 -12.66 24.12 -5.23
CA SER A 29 -12.44 22.67 -5.29
C SER A 29 -11.01 22.41 -4.85
N GLY A 30 -10.78 22.43 -3.53
CA GLY A 30 -9.55 21.96 -2.93
C GLY A 30 -9.49 20.47 -3.24
N ALA A 31 -8.52 20.07 -4.07
CA ALA A 31 -8.13 18.69 -4.13
C ALA A 31 -7.84 18.27 -2.69
N ALA A 32 -8.73 17.46 -2.12
CA ALA A 32 -8.52 16.90 -0.81
C ALA A 32 -7.26 16.05 -0.93
N PHE A 33 -6.16 16.52 -0.37
CA PHE A 33 -5.02 15.66 -0.08
C PHE A 33 -5.52 14.67 0.95
N SER A 34 -6.01 13.52 0.50
CA SER A 34 -6.22 12.37 1.36
C SER A 34 -4.85 11.92 1.83
N PHE A 35 -4.47 12.32 3.05
CA PHE A 35 -3.45 11.59 3.76
C PHE A 35 -4.00 10.16 3.93
N PRO A 36 -3.26 9.11 3.54
CA PRO A 36 -3.69 7.77 3.85
C PRO A 36 -3.95 7.69 5.36
N LEU A 37 -5.16 7.25 5.71
CA LEU A 37 -5.47 6.93 7.10
C LEU A 37 -4.42 5.90 7.58
N PRO A 38 -4.03 5.92 8.86
CA PRO A 38 -3.16 4.88 9.39
C PRO A 38 -3.74 3.53 8.97
N GLN A 39 -2.94 2.74 8.27
CA GLN A 39 -3.36 1.40 7.90
C GLN A 39 -3.48 0.62 9.21
N ASP A 40 -4.58 -0.10 9.40
CA ASP A 40 -4.81 -0.88 10.61
C ASP A 40 -3.78 -2.02 10.79
N ASN A 41 -3.06 -2.38 9.71
CA ASN A 41 -2.00 -3.37 9.74
C ASN A 41 -0.61 -2.71 9.73
N PRO A 42 0.18 -2.78 10.81
CA PRO A 42 1.50 -2.17 10.90
C PRO A 42 2.53 -2.79 9.95
N HIS A 43 2.29 -4.01 9.47
CA HIS A 43 3.17 -4.70 8.52
C HIS A 43 3.00 -4.22 7.08
N LEU A 44 1.97 -3.41 6.77
CA LEU A 44 1.54 -3.13 5.40
C LEU A 44 1.69 -1.67 5.01
N VAL A 45 2.27 -1.44 3.83
CA VAL A 45 2.20 -0.15 3.11
C VAL A 45 1.61 -0.38 1.73
N VAL A 46 0.57 0.38 1.37
CA VAL A 46 -0.08 0.29 0.06
C VAL A 46 0.23 1.51 -0.79
N TYR A 47 0.58 1.28 -2.04
CA TYR A 47 0.72 2.28 -3.09
C TYR A 47 -0.39 2.04 -4.11
N GLU A 48 -1.31 3.00 -4.22
CA GLU A 48 -2.41 2.93 -5.20
C GLU A 48 -1.99 3.56 -6.52
N GLY A 49 -2.04 2.78 -7.59
CA GLY A 49 -1.93 3.27 -8.95
C GLY A 49 -3.31 3.39 -9.60
N THR A 50 -3.46 4.29 -10.55
CA THR A 50 -4.75 4.56 -11.19
C THR A 50 -4.73 4.29 -12.69
N ASP A 51 -3.69 4.76 -13.37
CA ASP A 51 -3.61 4.76 -14.83
C ASP A 51 -2.35 4.04 -15.31
N GLY A 52 -2.49 3.23 -16.33
CA GLY A 52 -1.38 2.52 -16.95
C GLY A 52 -1.70 1.05 -17.27
N PRO A 53 -0.74 0.28 -17.80
CA PRO A 53 -0.94 -1.11 -18.19
C PRO A 53 -1.27 -2.04 -17.01
N GLY A 54 -0.98 -1.62 -15.79
CA GLY A 54 -1.27 -2.34 -14.56
C GLY A 54 -2.56 -1.92 -13.85
N ALA A 55 -3.36 -1.03 -14.44
CA ALA A 55 -4.61 -0.57 -13.84
C ALA A 55 -5.55 -1.74 -13.53
N GLY A 56 -6.03 -1.82 -12.28
CA GLY A 56 -6.86 -2.91 -11.80
C GLY A 56 -6.12 -4.20 -11.46
N LYS A 57 -4.79 -4.21 -11.53
CA LYS A 57 -3.93 -5.33 -11.14
C LYS A 57 -3.29 -5.09 -9.78
N HIS A 58 -3.19 -6.14 -8.98
CA HIS A 58 -2.66 -6.11 -7.63
C HIS A 58 -1.34 -6.88 -7.53
N ILE A 59 -0.30 -6.22 -7.05
CA ILE A 59 1.00 -6.82 -6.76
C ILE A 59 1.21 -6.82 -5.26
N VAL A 60 1.53 -7.99 -4.71
CA VAL A 60 1.98 -8.12 -3.32
C VAL A 60 3.50 -8.28 -3.30
N LEU A 61 4.17 -7.51 -2.45
CA LEU A 61 5.62 -7.54 -2.25
C LEU A 61 5.90 -7.86 -0.78
N ILE A 62 6.81 -8.81 -0.50
CA ILE A 62 7.16 -9.19 0.87
C ILE A 62 8.64 -8.96 1.10
N ALA A 63 8.96 -8.08 2.05
CA ALA A 63 10.32 -7.71 2.46
C ALA A 63 10.69 -8.41 3.76
N GLY A 64 11.74 -9.25 3.72
CA GLY A 64 12.25 -9.99 4.85
C GLY A 64 13.65 -10.55 4.57
N ASP A 65 14.48 -9.80 3.84
CA ASP A 65 15.88 -10.13 3.54
C ASP A 65 16.80 -9.19 4.30
N HIS A 66 17.50 -9.70 5.29
CA HIS A 66 18.42 -8.95 6.16
C HIS A 66 19.83 -8.74 5.58
N GLU A 67 20.05 -9.09 4.30
CA GLU A 67 21.35 -8.98 3.66
C GLU A 67 21.40 -7.88 2.57
N TYR A 68 20.30 -7.70 1.83
CA TYR A 68 20.24 -6.82 0.66
C TYR A 68 19.20 -5.69 0.77
N ARG A 69 18.75 -5.38 1.98
CA ARG A 69 17.87 -4.25 2.26
C ARG A 69 16.58 -4.29 1.45
N SER A 70 15.90 -5.43 1.48
CA SER A 70 14.61 -5.61 0.81
C SER A 70 13.57 -4.60 1.29
N GLU A 71 13.67 -4.17 2.55
CA GLU A 71 12.83 -3.15 3.20
C GLU A 71 12.96 -1.75 2.58
N GLU A 72 14.02 -1.49 1.82
CA GLU A 72 14.19 -0.25 1.05
C GLU A 72 13.86 -0.45 -0.44
N ILE A 73 14.30 -1.58 -1.00
CA ILE A 73 14.17 -1.85 -2.44
C ILE A 73 12.72 -2.08 -2.84
N LEU A 74 11.97 -2.89 -2.07
CA LEU A 74 10.60 -3.25 -2.43
C LEU A 74 9.62 -2.08 -2.34
N PRO A 75 9.65 -1.19 -1.32
CA PRO A 75 8.83 0.01 -1.34
C PRO A 75 9.16 0.96 -2.50
N ALA A 76 10.45 1.11 -2.84
CA ALA A 76 10.85 1.92 -3.98
C ALA A 76 10.30 1.32 -5.29
N MET A 77 10.38 0.01 -5.48
CA MET A 77 9.80 -0.71 -6.62
C MET A 77 8.28 -0.55 -6.66
N ALA A 78 7.59 -0.79 -5.55
CA ALA A 78 6.14 -0.65 -5.43
C ALA A 78 5.66 0.75 -5.84
N ARG A 79 6.37 1.78 -5.36
CA ARG A 79 6.08 3.17 -5.72
C ARG A 79 6.23 3.43 -7.23
N ILE A 80 7.26 2.85 -7.87
CA ILE A 80 7.46 2.97 -9.32
C ILE A 80 6.34 2.25 -10.08
N LEU A 81 5.99 1.02 -9.68
CA LEU A 81 4.94 0.22 -10.29
C LEU A 81 3.57 0.91 -10.18
N ALA A 82 3.25 1.46 -9.03
CA ALA A 82 2.00 2.18 -8.83
C ALA A 82 1.98 3.49 -9.64
N LYS A 83 2.98 4.35 -9.45
CA LYS A 83 2.98 5.69 -10.03
C LYS A 83 3.09 5.70 -11.56
N ASN A 84 3.92 4.81 -12.13
CA ASN A 84 4.25 4.88 -13.55
C ASN A 84 3.50 3.83 -14.39
N LEU A 85 3.03 2.76 -13.76
CA LEU A 85 2.38 1.65 -14.46
C LEU A 85 0.94 1.37 -13.99
N GLY A 86 0.47 2.05 -12.93
CA GLY A 86 -0.92 1.99 -12.50
C GLY A 86 -1.31 0.79 -11.64
N PHE A 87 -0.34 0.00 -11.17
CA PHE A 87 -0.63 -1.12 -10.27
C PHE A 87 -1.06 -0.67 -8.88
N LYS A 88 -1.96 -1.44 -8.24
CA LYS A 88 -2.01 -1.46 -6.77
C LYS A 88 -0.83 -2.30 -6.29
N ALA A 89 -0.03 -1.79 -5.36
CA ALA A 89 1.14 -2.48 -4.82
C ALA A 89 1.11 -2.47 -3.30
N SER A 90 0.97 -3.65 -2.69
CA SER A 90 0.94 -3.86 -1.24
C SER A 90 2.30 -4.41 -0.80
N VAL A 91 3.02 -3.67 0.04
CA VAL A 91 4.33 -4.07 0.55
C VAL A 91 4.19 -4.47 2.01
N PHE A 92 4.56 -5.70 2.30
CA PHE A 92 4.58 -6.26 3.64
C PHE A 92 6.00 -6.33 4.18
N PHE A 93 6.13 -6.06 5.49
CA PHE A 93 7.39 -6.08 6.21
C PHE A 93 7.31 -7.02 7.40
N THR A 94 8.41 -7.71 7.70
CA THR A 94 8.57 -8.38 8.99
C THR A 94 8.96 -7.35 10.05
N LEU A 95 8.33 -7.44 11.24
CA LEU A 95 8.55 -6.52 12.35
C LEU A 95 9.08 -7.27 13.58
N ASP A 96 9.82 -6.57 14.42
CA ASP A 96 10.15 -7.04 15.75
C ASP A 96 8.97 -6.88 16.73
N ASP A 97 9.15 -7.29 17.97
CA ASP A 97 8.11 -7.21 19.02
C ASP A 97 7.79 -5.75 19.42
N GLU A 98 8.64 -4.80 19.06
CA GLU A 98 8.49 -3.36 19.32
C GLU A 98 7.80 -2.65 18.15
N GLY A 99 7.58 -3.33 17.04
CA GLY A 99 6.91 -2.81 15.83
C GLY A 99 7.84 -2.12 14.83
N PHE A 100 9.16 -2.30 14.95
CA PHE A 100 10.11 -1.83 13.97
C PHE A 100 10.36 -2.86 12.87
N ILE A 101 10.71 -2.40 11.69
CA ILE A 101 11.06 -3.29 10.59
C ILE A 101 12.33 -4.07 10.93
N GLU A 102 12.19 -5.38 11.05
CA GLU A 102 13.28 -6.32 11.34
C GLU A 102 13.22 -7.50 10.35
N PRO A 103 14.01 -7.43 9.27
CA PRO A 103 13.94 -8.43 8.20
C PRO A 103 14.24 -9.88 8.61
N GLY A 104 14.85 -10.08 9.78
CA GLY A 104 15.15 -11.40 10.34
C GLY A 104 14.10 -11.95 11.30
N SER A 105 13.05 -11.19 11.63
CA SER A 105 12.10 -11.54 12.69
C SER A 105 11.10 -12.64 12.32
N SER A 106 10.76 -12.80 11.04
CA SER A 106 9.68 -13.65 10.52
C SER A 106 8.26 -13.29 10.99
N ASN A 107 8.11 -12.26 11.82
CA ASN A 107 6.82 -11.78 12.28
C ASN A 107 6.17 -10.92 11.19
N ILE A 108 5.08 -11.41 10.62
CA ILE A 108 4.30 -10.76 9.57
C ILE A 108 2.84 -11.16 9.71
N THR A 109 1.92 -10.27 9.32
CA THR A 109 0.47 -10.56 9.29
C THR A 109 -0.21 -9.88 8.11
N GLY A 110 -1.32 -10.48 7.64
CA GLY A 110 -2.17 -9.94 6.59
C GLY A 110 -1.83 -10.43 5.20
N LEU A 111 -1.16 -11.57 5.07
CA LEU A 111 -0.87 -12.18 3.76
C LEU A 111 -2.11 -12.74 3.06
N ASP A 112 -3.32 -12.66 3.66
CA ASP A 112 -4.61 -12.80 2.97
C ASP A 112 -4.75 -11.85 1.76
N ALA A 113 -3.98 -10.78 1.72
CA ALA A 113 -3.83 -9.94 0.53
C ALA A 113 -3.42 -10.72 -0.73
N LEU A 114 -2.77 -11.87 -0.56
CA LEU A 114 -2.40 -12.78 -1.65
C LEU A 114 -3.62 -13.40 -2.35
N ASP A 115 -4.78 -13.49 -1.70
CA ASP A 115 -6.00 -14.05 -2.29
C ASP A 115 -6.43 -13.31 -3.57
N THR A 116 -6.12 -12.02 -3.64
CA THR A 116 -6.46 -11.15 -4.77
C THR A 116 -5.24 -10.72 -5.61
N ALA A 117 -4.04 -11.16 -5.26
CA ALA A 117 -2.83 -10.74 -5.95
C ALA A 117 -2.70 -11.36 -7.35
N ASP A 118 -2.30 -10.57 -8.32
CA ASP A 118 -1.94 -10.98 -9.67
C ASP A 118 -0.46 -11.37 -9.78
N LEU A 119 0.40 -10.86 -8.89
CA LEU A 119 1.83 -11.14 -8.83
C LEU A 119 2.32 -11.06 -7.38
N LEU A 120 3.13 -12.04 -6.98
CA LEU A 120 3.90 -12.01 -5.74
C LEU A 120 5.38 -11.72 -6.05
N ILE A 121 5.94 -10.69 -5.40
CA ILE A 121 7.37 -10.39 -5.44
C ILE A 121 7.95 -10.62 -4.05
N VAL A 122 8.97 -11.46 -3.94
CA VAL A 122 9.60 -11.78 -2.66
C VAL A 122 11.05 -11.31 -2.62
N GLY A 123 11.40 -10.60 -1.55
CA GLY A 123 12.76 -10.30 -1.14
C GLY A 123 12.96 -10.90 0.25
N LEU A 124 13.09 -12.22 0.32
CA LEU A 124 13.09 -13.00 1.56
C LEU A 124 14.38 -13.76 1.77
N ARG A 125 14.73 -14.01 3.04
CA ARG A 125 15.81 -14.89 3.43
C ARG A 125 15.56 -15.52 4.79
N PHE A 126 15.51 -16.86 4.81
CA PHE A 126 15.42 -17.69 6.02
C PHE A 126 14.21 -17.41 6.91
N GLN A 127 13.08 -17.09 6.33
CA GLN A 127 11.85 -16.79 7.05
C GLN A 127 11.16 -18.06 7.56
N ASP A 128 10.50 -17.96 8.71
CA ASP A 128 9.66 -19.00 9.32
C ASP A 128 8.34 -18.35 9.75
N PHE A 129 7.48 -18.06 8.77
CA PHE A 129 6.20 -17.43 9.01
C PHE A 129 5.28 -18.31 9.85
N SER A 130 4.31 -17.72 10.54
CA SER A 130 3.27 -18.48 11.21
C SER A 130 2.56 -19.40 10.23
N ALA A 131 1.96 -20.49 10.74
CA ALA A 131 1.25 -21.45 9.88
C ALA A 131 0.07 -20.80 9.15
N GLU A 132 -0.58 -19.80 9.74
CA GLU A 132 -1.66 -19.05 9.13
C GLU A 132 -1.16 -18.23 7.92
N GLU A 133 -0.10 -17.46 8.11
CA GLU A 133 0.46 -16.62 7.04
C GLU A 133 1.12 -17.46 5.94
N MET A 134 1.77 -18.56 6.31
CA MET A 134 2.34 -19.49 5.33
C MET A 134 1.27 -20.20 4.50
N GLN A 135 0.07 -20.44 5.06
CA GLN A 135 -1.05 -21.01 4.31
C GLN A 135 -1.46 -20.09 3.15
N HIS A 136 -1.54 -18.77 3.36
CA HIS A 136 -1.84 -17.83 2.27
C HIS A 136 -0.81 -17.87 1.15
N VAL A 137 0.47 -18.03 1.48
CA VAL A 137 1.52 -18.23 0.47
C VAL A 137 1.28 -19.53 -0.31
N VAL A 138 0.97 -20.62 0.37
CA VAL A 138 0.73 -21.92 -0.26
C VAL A 138 -0.51 -21.89 -1.14
N ASP A 139 -1.62 -21.33 -0.67
CA ASP A 139 -2.86 -21.17 -1.45
C ASP A 139 -2.64 -20.34 -2.71
N TYR A 140 -1.80 -19.30 -2.59
CA TYR A 140 -1.37 -18.51 -3.75
C TYR A 140 -0.60 -19.32 -4.78
N LEU A 141 0.35 -20.17 -4.33
CA LEU A 141 1.13 -21.06 -5.19
C LEU A 141 0.25 -22.14 -5.83
N ASP A 142 -0.64 -22.75 -5.05
CA ASP A 142 -1.51 -23.85 -5.49
C ASP A 142 -2.51 -23.40 -6.57
N ARG A 143 -2.94 -22.14 -6.54
CA ARG A 143 -3.74 -21.57 -7.63
C ARG A 143 -2.94 -21.14 -8.86
N GLY A 144 -1.63 -21.38 -8.89
CA GLY A 144 -0.74 -21.02 -9.99
C GLY A 144 -0.36 -19.56 -10.06
N GLY A 145 -0.37 -18.86 -8.93
CA GLY A 145 0.01 -17.45 -8.85
C GLY A 145 1.48 -17.24 -9.26
N PRO A 146 1.79 -16.28 -10.15
CA PRO A 146 3.16 -16.03 -10.60
C PRO A 146 4.01 -15.42 -9.48
N VAL A 147 5.27 -15.87 -9.38
CA VAL A 147 6.22 -15.42 -8.35
C VAL A 147 7.48 -14.87 -8.99
N LEU A 148 7.95 -13.74 -8.48
CA LEU A 148 9.25 -13.18 -8.79
C LEU A 148 10.09 -13.11 -7.52
N GLY A 149 11.16 -13.90 -7.45
CA GLY A 149 12.15 -13.84 -6.38
C GLY A 149 13.30 -12.90 -6.73
N ILE A 150 13.68 -12.06 -5.78
CA ILE A 150 14.87 -11.23 -5.93
C ILE A 150 15.96 -11.64 -4.94
N ARG A 151 17.24 -11.56 -5.38
CA ARG A 151 18.42 -11.80 -4.57
C ARG A 151 18.42 -13.17 -3.88
N THR A 152 18.38 -13.17 -2.56
CA THR A 152 18.47 -14.36 -1.70
C THR A 152 17.18 -15.16 -1.61
N SER A 153 16.15 -14.83 -2.37
CA SER A 153 14.83 -15.49 -2.26
C SER A 153 14.85 -16.99 -2.64
N THR A 154 15.91 -17.48 -3.25
CA THR A 154 16.17 -18.94 -3.35
C THR A 154 16.31 -19.61 -1.98
N HIS A 155 16.64 -18.82 -0.94
CA HIS A 155 16.70 -19.24 0.45
C HIS A 155 15.58 -18.57 1.27
N ALA A 156 14.42 -18.32 0.66
CA ALA A 156 13.33 -17.56 1.27
C ALA A 156 12.93 -18.11 2.63
N PHE A 157 12.80 -19.41 2.75
CA PHE A 157 12.26 -20.05 3.95
C PHE A 157 13.28 -20.97 4.64
N ARG A 158 13.27 -20.94 5.98
CA ARG A 158 13.92 -21.89 6.88
C ARG A 158 12.89 -22.30 7.95
N ILE A 159 11.96 -23.15 7.57
CA ILE A 159 10.84 -23.58 8.41
C ILE A 159 11.31 -24.70 9.32
N ALA A 160 11.17 -24.50 10.64
CA ALA A 160 11.68 -25.44 11.63
C ALA A 160 10.88 -26.75 11.73
N GLY A 161 9.61 -26.76 11.27
CA GLY A 161 8.75 -27.92 11.33
C GLY A 161 7.31 -27.62 10.91
N GLY A 162 6.44 -28.61 11.03
CA GLY A 162 5.03 -28.48 10.68
C GLY A 162 4.72 -28.79 9.21
N PRO A 163 3.49 -28.46 8.74
CA PRO A 163 3.00 -28.90 7.44
C PRO A 163 3.72 -28.28 6.25
N PHE A 164 4.43 -27.17 6.47
CA PHE A 164 5.09 -26.40 5.41
C PHE A 164 6.60 -26.60 5.34
N VAL A 165 7.16 -27.53 6.12
CA VAL A 165 8.61 -27.77 6.17
C VAL A 165 9.22 -28.08 4.79
N LYS A 166 8.45 -28.64 3.85
CA LYS A 166 8.89 -28.91 2.48
C LYS A 166 9.33 -27.65 1.70
N TYR A 167 8.88 -26.45 2.12
CA TYR A 167 9.28 -25.17 1.49
C TYR A 167 10.63 -24.64 2.00
N THR A 168 11.21 -25.27 3.03
CA THR A 168 12.55 -24.94 3.53
C THR A 168 13.59 -25.04 2.41
N TRP A 169 14.52 -24.08 2.35
CA TRP A 169 15.48 -23.91 1.24
C TRP A 169 16.38 -25.12 0.96
N ASP A 170 16.69 -25.91 1.96
CA ASP A 170 17.53 -27.13 1.90
C ASP A 170 16.74 -28.42 2.09
N TYR A 171 15.45 -28.40 1.79
CA TYR A 171 14.61 -29.59 1.90
C TYR A 171 15.09 -30.72 0.98
N THR A 172 15.23 -31.93 1.52
CA THR A 172 15.80 -33.10 0.84
C THR A 172 14.78 -34.19 0.48
N GLY A 173 13.50 -34.00 0.84
CA GLY A 173 12.43 -34.90 0.45
C GLY A 173 12.20 -34.90 -1.05
N GLU A 174 12.06 -36.07 -1.68
CA GLU A 174 11.91 -36.22 -3.14
C GLU A 174 10.72 -35.40 -3.70
N GLU A 175 9.64 -35.28 -2.93
CA GLU A 175 8.42 -34.58 -3.34
C GLU A 175 8.59 -33.05 -3.51
N TYR A 176 9.64 -32.44 -2.89
CA TYR A 176 9.88 -31.01 -2.97
C TYR A 176 11.37 -30.64 -2.78
N GLU A 177 12.28 -31.45 -3.33
CA GLU A 177 13.73 -31.28 -3.19
C GLU A 177 14.18 -29.84 -3.52
N GLY A 178 14.99 -29.26 -2.62
CA GLY A 178 15.49 -27.89 -2.75
C GLY A 178 14.47 -26.83 -2.37
N GLY A 179 13.31 -27.22 -1.86
CA GLY A 179 12.31 -26.34 -1.27
C GLY A 179 11.75 -25.29 -2.22
N PHE A 180 11.29 -24.18 -1.65
CA PHE A 180 10.70 -23.06 -2.39
C PHE A 180 11.61 -22.54 -3.50
N GLY A 181 12.91 -22.39 -3.20
CA GLY A 181 13.85 -21.81 -4.18
C GLY A 181 13.90 -22.60 -5.48
N ARG A 182 14.03 -23.94 -5.39
CA ARG A 182 14.13 -24.80 -6.57
C ARG A 182 12.76 -25.06 -7.23
N GLN A 183 11.72 -25.27 -6.42
CA GLN A 183 10.41 -25.71 -6.94
C GLN A 183 9.55 -24.55 -7.48
N VAL A 184 9.75 -23.35 -6.97
CA VAL A 184 8.96 -22.17 -7.33
C VAL A 184 9.75 -21.18 -8.18
N LEU A 185 11.01 -20.95 -7.86
CA LEU A 185 11.83 -19.97 -8.56
C LEU A 185 12.71 -20.57 -9.69
N GLY A 186 12.97 -21.87 -9.66
CA GLY A 186 13.71 -22.61 -10.69
C GLY A 186 15.15 -22.89 -10.33
#